data_4e811157bd7d008e1fab0d15ef068d34
#
_entry.id   4e811157bd7d008e1fab0d15ef068d34
#
_cell.length_a   1.000
_cell.length_b   1.000
_cell.length_c   1.000
_cell.angle_alpha   90.00
_cell.angle_beta   90.00
_cell.angle_gamma   90.00
#
_symmetry.space_group_name_H-M   'P 1'
#
loop_
_entity.id
_entity.type
_entity.pdbx_description
1 polymer ?
#
loop_
_entity_poly.entity_id
_entity_poly.type
_entity_poly.pdbx_seq_one_letter_code
_entity_poly.pdbx_strand_id
1 'polypeptide(L)'
;DENHAPVGLMPTNVPSKDVLTIGDPTVKAADRGMLKAGAEITVQGTYLDMIAKAAFRVTAADGTATDTEVDFVLAEDNKSVKVVLPASVVEGEVVLTSFAGKEFKAGAYTTVVPTNVAIKAESRYKAGLNAVVTGKDLDLVTGASLAGTALEYAFADNKLTFAIPAAAVDGTVA
;
A
#
# COMPACT_ATOMS: atom_id res chain seq x y z
N ASP A 1 -50.79 1.56 -60.85
CA ASP A 1 -50.65 1.30 -59.40
C ASP A 1 -49.38 0.51 -59.18
N GLU A 2 -48.28 1.24 -58.90
CA GLU A 2 -47.05 0.63 -58.57
C GLU A 2 -47.04 0.23 -57.10
N ASN A 3 -47.24 -1.06 -56.88
CA ASN A 3 -47.19 -1.66 -55.56
C ASN A 3 -45.69 -1.72 -55.08
N HIS A 4 -45.20 -0.63 -54.48
CA HIS A 4 -43.95 -0.62 -53.82
C HIS A 4 -44.09 -1.37 -52.50
N ALA A 5 -43.81 -2.66 -52.52
CA ALA A 5 -43.61 -3.39 -51.28
C ALA A 5 -42.37 -2.80 -50.57
N PRO A 6 -42.43 -2.45 -49.27
CA PRO A 6 -41.28 -1.99 -48.57
C PRO A 6 -40.22 -3.09 -48.55
N VAL A 7 -39.09 -2.82 -49.16
CA VAL A 7 -37.91 -3.67 -49.03
C VAL A 7 -37.48 -3.58 -47.56
N GLY A 8 -37.96 -4.52 -46.77
CA GLY A 8 -37.45 -4.69 -45.43
C GLY A 8 -35.97 -5.01 -45.52
N LEU A 9 -35.13 -4.04 -45.12
CA LEU A 9 -33.75 -4.32 -44.83
C LEU A 9 -33.74 -5.28 -43.63
N MET A 10 -33.73 -6.59 -43.94
CA MET A 10 -33.36 -7.55 -42.91
C MET A 10 -31.94 -7.23 -42.49
N PRO A 11 -31.69 -6.99 -41.18
CA PRO A 11 -30.33 -6.93 -40.72
C PRO A 11 -29.71 -8.30 -41.03
N THR A 12 -28.92 -8.38 -42.07
CA THR A 12 -28.07 -9.53 -42.30
C THR A 12 -27.05 -9.55 -41.16
N ASN A 13 -27.32 -10.36 -40.16
CA ASN A 13 -26.31 -10.81 -39.24
C ASN A 13 -25.31 -11.61 -40.07
N VAL A 14 -24.33 -10.92 -40.63
CA VAL A 14 -23.15 -11.57 -41.19
C VAL A 14 -22.34 -11.97 -39.95
N PRO A 15 -22.27 -13.25 -39.57
CA PRO A 15 -21.39 -13.65 -38.51
C PRO A 15 -19.97 -13.32 -38.97
N SER A 16 -19.34 -12.34 -38.34
CA SER A 16 -17.90 -12.12 -38.52
C SER A 16 -17.19 -13.41 -38.17
N LYS A 17 -16.35 -13.91 -39.05
CA LYS A 17 -15.43 -15.02 -38.72
C LYS A 17 -14.33 -14.58 -37.79
N ASP A 18 -14.18 -13.27 -37.56
CA ASP A 18 -13.19 -12.70 -36.70
C ASP A 18 -13.74 -12.66 -35.28
N VAL A 19 -13.14 -13.45 -34.42
CA VAL A 19 -13.39 -13.40 -32.98
C VAL A 19 -12.69 -12.16 -32.43
N LEU A 20 -13.47 -11.19 -31.94
CA LEU A 20 -12.92 -10.08 -31.19
C LEU A 20 -12.32 -10.64 -29.89
N THR A 21 -11.00 -10.72 -29.83
CA THR A 21 -10.32 -11.10 -28.60
C THR A 21 -10.01 -9.84 -27.80
N ILE A 22 -10.64 -9.69 -26.66
CA ILE A 22 -10.29 -8.64 -25.70
C ILE A 22 -9.07 -9.15 -24.93
N GLY A 23 -7.95 -8.45 -25.07
CA GLY A 23 -6.75 -8.76 -24.31
C GLY A 23 -6.94 -8.48 -22.82
N ASP A 24 -6.67 -9.46 -21.98
CA ASP A 24 -6.60 -9.25 -20.52
C ASP A 24 -5.30 -8.51 -20.16
N PRO A 25 -5.32 -7.69 -19.11
CA PRO A 25 -4.08 -7.21 -18.51
C PRO A 25 -3.16 -8.37 -18.12
N THR A 26 -1.87 -8.19 -18.30
CA THR A 26 -0.89 -9.07 -17.69
C THR A 26 -0.11 -8.30 -16.64
N VAL A 27 0.18 -8.92 -15.52
CA VAL A 27 0.95 -8.34 -14.43
C VAL A 27 2.15 -9.23 -14.17
N LYS A 28 3.34 -8.63 -14.16
CA LYS A 28 4.56 -9.33 -13.81
C LYS A 28 4.71 -9.35 -12.30
N ALA A 29 4.36 -10.48 -11.69
CA ALA A 29 4.59 -10.69 -10.27
C ALA A 29 6.09 -10.72 -9.95
N ALA A 30 6.49 -10.02 -8.88
CA ALA A 30 7.85 -10.05 -8.38
C ALA A 30 7.84 -9.89 -6.87
N ASP A 31 8.63 -10.69 -6.17
CA ASP A 31 8.88 -10.48 -4.74
C ASP A 31 9.56 -9.12 -4.55
N ARG A 32 9.01 -8.31 -3.67
CA ARG A 32 9.46 -6.94 -3.41
C ARG A 32 10.43 -6.86 -2.23
N GLY A 33 10.58 -7.97 -1.48
CA GLY A 33 11.43 -8.00 -0.30
C GLY A 33 10.95 -7.04 0.80
N MET A 34 11.92 -6.47 1.53
CA MET A 34 11.65 -5.54 2.62
C MET A 34 11.55 -4.10 2.11
N LEU A 35 10.45 -3.43 2.39
CA LEU A 35 10.15 -2.07 1.96
C LEU A 35 9.87 -1.17 3.17
N LYS A 36 10.27 0.10 3.08
CA LYS A 36 9.84 1.12 4.05
C LYS A 36 8.48 1.67 3.67
N ALA A 37 7.69 2.09 4.66
CA ALA A 37 6.49 2.88 4.44
C ALA A 37 6.82 4.10 3.55
N GLY A 38 5.95 4.42 2.61
CA GLY A 38 6.20 5.47 1.62
C GLY A 38 7.05 5.03 0.42
N ALA A 39 7.55 3.79 0.38
CA ALA A 39 8.29 3.29 -0.79
C ALA A 39 7.39 3.21 -2.02
N GLU A 40 7.91 3.68 -3.15
CA GLU A 40 7.26 3.54 -4.45
C GLU A 40 7.53 2.14 -5.00
N ILE A 41 6.48 1.45 -5.41
CA ILE A 41 6.52 0.12 -6.03
C ILE A 41 6.10 0.28 -7.48
N THR A 42 6.94 -0.14 -8.41
CA THR A 42 6.59 -0.21 -9.82
C THR A 42 6.20 -1.64 -10.20
N VAL A 43 4.97 -1.80 -10.66
CA VAL A 43 4.43 -3.05 -11.20
C VAL A 43 4.47 -2.98 -12.72
N GLN A 44 5.12 -3.94 -13.35
CA GLN A 44 5.20 -4.03 -14.81
C GLN A 44 4.17 -5.01 -15.38
N GLY A 45 3.74 -4.75 -16.61
CA GLY A 45 2.77 -5.60 -17.29
C GLY A 45 2.44 -5.13 -18.70
N THR A 46 1.32 -5.57 -19.22
CA THR A 46 0.74 -5.11 -20.50
C THR A 46 -0.73 -4.81 -20.31
N TYR A 47 -1.27 -3.88 -21.09
CA TYR A 47 -2.66 -3.44 -20.99
C TYR A 47 -3.05 -2.97 -19.58
N LEU A 48 -2.12 -2.30 -18.87
CA LEU A 48 -2.34 -1.82 -17.51
C LEU A 48 -3.29 -0.61 -17.46
N ASP A 49 -3.62 0.00 -18.58
CA ASP A 49 -4.71 0.95 -18.75
C ASP A 49 -6.10 0.36 -18.45
N MET A 50 -6.20 -0.98 -18.40
CA MET A 50 -7.42 -1.68 -17.99
C MET A 50 -7.53 -1.89 -16.47
N ILE A 51 -6.56 -1.44 -15.68
CA ILE A 51 -6.60 -1.53 -14.21
C ILE A 51 -7.49 -0.42 -13.66
N ALA A 52 -8.43 -0.81 -12.82
CA ALA A 52 -9.37 0.08 -12.15
C ALA A 52 -8.94 0.44 -10.73
N LYS A 53 -8.25 -0.50 -10.04
CA LYS A 53 -7.89 -0.37 -8.63
C LYS A 53 -6.56 -1.01 -8.34
N ALA A 54 -5.86 -0.45 -7.35
CA ALA A 54 -4.67 -1.03 -6.74
C ALA A 54 -4.88 -1.11 -5.22
N ALA A 55 -4.44 -2.20 -4.62
CA ALA A 55 -4.56 -2.41 -3.19
C ALA A 55 -3.36 -3.18 -2.63
N PHE A 56 -3.12 -2.97 -1.35
CA PHE A 56 -2.23 -3.79 -0.54
C PHE A 56 -3.08 -4.76 0.27
N ARG A 57 -2.97 -6.05 -0.02
CA ARG A 57 -3.73 -7.13 0.63
C ARG A 57 -2.92 -7.76 1.73
N VAL A 58 -3.47 -7.76 2.93
CA VAL A 58 -2.96 -8.51 4.08
C VAL A 58 -3.88 -9.70 4.29
N THR A 59 -3.30 -10.91 4.38
CA THR A 59 -4.08 -12.12 4.66
C THR A 59 -3.73 -12.62 6.06
N ALA A 60 -4.71 -12.63 6.95
CA ALA A 60 -4.57 -13.13 8.30
C ALA A 60 -4.40 -14.65 8.34
N ALA A 61 -3.95 -15.20 9.48
CA ALA A 61 -3.72 -16.62 9.65
C ALA A 61 -4.98 -17.49 9.49
N ASP A 62 -6.17 -16.90 9.68
CA ASP A 62 -7.47 -17.55 9.45
C ASP A 62 -7.91 -17.53 7.97
N GLY A 63 -7.08 -16.95 7.09
CA GLY A 63 -7.37 -16.79 5.67
C GLY A 63 -8.19 -15.55 5.30
N THR A 64 -8.58 -14.73 6.28
CA THR A 64 -9.29 -13.47 6.01
C THR A 64 -8.37 -12.48 5.33
N ALA A 65 -8.76 -11.98 4.16
CA ALA A 65 -8.02 -10.98 3.41
C ALA A 65 -8.61 -9.57 3.68
N THR A 66 -7.73 -8.62 3.93
CA THR A 66 -8.08 -7.20 4.08
C THR A 66 -7.30 -6.40 3.07
N ASP A 67 -8.01 -5.64 2.25
CA ASP A 67 -7.42 -4.79 1.23
C ASP A 67 -7.37 -3.34 1.69
N THR A 68 -6.19 -2.73 1.57
CA THR A 68 -6.00 -1.28 1.70
C THR A 68 -5.86 -0.71 0.30
N GLU A 69 -6.93 -0.11 -0.21
CA GLU A 69 -6.96 0.51 -1.54
C GLU A 69 -6.08 1.76 -1.54
N VAL A 70 -5.32 1.96 -2.61
CA VAL A 70 -4.40 3.09 -2.78
C VAL A 70 -4.53 3.67 -4.19
N ASP A 71 -4.18 4.94 -4.32
CA ASP A 71 -4.03 5.56 -5.62
C ASP A 71 -2.84 4.97 -6.37
N PHE A 72 -2.94 4.96 -7.68
CA PHE A 72 -1.86 4.51 -8.55
C PHE A 72 -1.63 5.47 -9.71
N VAL A 73 -0.42 5.46 -10.25
CA VAL A 73 -0.05 6.24 -11.42
C VAL A 73 0.30 5.28 -12.55
N LEU A 74 -0.47 5.36 -13.64
CA LEU A 74 -0.20 4.62 -14.87
C LEU A 74 0.86 5.36 -15.68
N ALA A 75 1.86 4.63 -16.19
CA ALA A 75 2.84 5.19 -17.11
C ALA A 75 2.22 5.44 -18.49
N GLU A 76 2.76 6.42 -19.23
CA GLU A 76 2.27 6.82 -20.56
C GLU A 76 2.28 5.68 -21.60
N ASP A 77 3.18 4.71 -21.43
CA ASP A 77 3.29 3.55 -22.32
C ASP A 77 2.35 2.39 -21.92
N ASN A 78 1.54 2.55 -20.88
CA ASN A 78 0.62 1.56 -20.32
C ASN A 78 1.29 0.23 -19.89
N LYS A 79 2.61 0.25 -19.64
CA LYS A 79 3.38 -0.95 -19.28
C LYS A 79 3.82 -1.00 -17.83
N SER A 80 3.58 0.06 -17.08
CA SER A 80 3.84 0.06 -15.64
C SER A 80 2.83 0.89 -14.87
N VAL A 81 2.59 0.44 -13.63
CA VAL A 81 1.78 1.12 -12.63
C VAL A 81 2.64 1.35 -11.40
N LYS A 82 2.61 2.56 -10.86
CA LYS A 82 3.28 2.92 -9.62
C LYS A 82 2.28 3.05 -8.50
N VAL A 83 2.57 2.44 -7.37
CA VAL A 83 1.82 2.55 -6.11
C VAL A 83 2.75 2.89 -4.97
N VAL A 84 2.25 3.56 -3.95
CA VAL A 84 3.03 3.92 -2.76
C VAL A 84 2.56 3.08 -1.59
N LEU A 85 3.50 2.43 -0.89
CA LEU A 85 3.22 1.60 0.27
C LEU A 85 2.74 2.48 1.44
N PRO A 86 1.48 2.33 1.91
CA PRO A 86 0.99 3.11 3.04
C PRO A 86 1.60 2.64 4.36
N ALA A 87 1.69 3.55 5.33
CA ALA A 87 2.25 3.23 6.66
C ALA A 87 1.39 2.27 7.49
N SER A 88 0.12 2.09 7.09
CA SER A 88 -0.85 1.25 7.82
C SER A 88 -0.74 -0.25 7.53
N VAL A 89 0.05 -0.65 6.54
CA VAL A 89 0.20 -2.07 6.15
C VAL A 89 1.57 -2.60 6.53
N VAL A 90 1.63 -3.82 7.03
CA VAL A 90 2.87 -4.43 7.57
C VAL A 90 3.49 -5.42 6.60
N GLU A 91 2.73 -6.36 6.08
CA GLU A 91 3.19 -7.37 5.12
C GLU A 91 2.00 -7.81 4.28
N GLY A 92 2.25 -8.36 3.11
CA GLY A 92 1.17 -8.84 2.27
C GLY A 92 1.54 -8.90 0.80
N GLU A 93 0.57 -8.61 -0.03
CA GLU A 93 0.68 -8.72 -1.49
C GLU A 93 0.09 -7.48 -2.17
N VAL A 94 0.74 -7.02 -3.22
CA VAL A 94 0.17 -5.99 -4.10
C VAL A 94 -0.82 -6.65 -5.05
N VAL A 95 -2.05 -6.16 -5.09
CA VAL A 95 -3.12 -6.66 -5.95
C VAL A 95 -3.63 -5.52 -6.84
N LEU A 96 -3.71 -5.79 -8.12
CA LEU A 96 -4.33 -4.91 -9.10
C LEU A 96 -5.65 -5.53 -9.56
N THR A 97 -6.70 -4.74 -9.67
CA THR A 97 -8.02 -5.20 -10.14
C THR A 97 -8.39 -4.46 -11.43
N SER A 98 -8.77 -5.19 -12.45
CA SER A 98 -9.22 -4.61 -13.73
C SER A 98 -10.65 -4.08 -13.64
N PHE A 99 -11.06 -3.27 -14.64
CA PHE A 99 -12.46 -2.83 -14.80
C PHE A 99 -13.45 -3.99 -14.91
N ALA A 100 -12.99 -5.17 -15.35
CA ALA A 100 -13.80 -6.39 -15.40
C ALA A 100 -13.88 -7.12 -14.03
N GLY A 101 -13.26 -6.58 -12.98
CA GLY A 101 -13.24 -7.18 -11.65
C GLY A 101 -12.25 -8.34 -11.47
N LYS A 102 -11.38 -8.59 -12.46
CA LYS A 102 -10.36 -9.64 -12.37
C LYS A 102 -9.16 -9.14 -11.58
N GLU A 103 -8.70 -9.95 -10.63
CA GLU A 103 -7.54 -9.64 -9.78
C GLU A 103 -6.24 -10.21 -10.35
N PHE A 104 -5.17 -9.45 -10.18
CA PHE A 104 -3.81 -9.77 -10.58
C PHE A 104 -2.86 -9.54 -9.41
N LYS A 105 -2.17 -10.58 -8.98
CA LYS A 105 -1.18 -10.52 -7.92
C LYS A 105 0.15 -10.00 -8.48
N ALA A 106 0.63 -8.90 -7.92
CA ALA A 106 1.84 -8.24 -8.40
C ALA A 106 3.09 -8.52 -7.57
N GLY A 107 2.95 -9.31 -6.51
CA GLY A 107 4.04 -9.82 -5.67
C GLY A 107 3.91 -9.46 -4.20
N ALA A 108 4.56 -10.26 -3.38
CA ALA A 108 4.60 -10.10 -1.94
C ALA A 108 5.60 -9.00 -1.51
N TYR A 109 5.37 -8.45 -0.34
CA TYR A 109 6.26 -7.51 0.34
C TYR A 109 6.24 -7.74 1.85
N THR A 110 7.31 -7.30 2.53
CA THR A 110 7.39 -7.19 3.99
C THR A 110 7.81 -5.77 4.33
N THR A 111 7.27 -5.18 5.39
CA THR A 111 7.67 -3.84 5.78
C THR A 111 8.84 -3.84 6.75
N VAL A 112 9.68 -2.85 6.59
CA VAL A 112 10.69 -2.52 7.60
C VAL A 112 9.98 -1.92 8.80
N VAL A 113 10.26 -2.43 9.98
CA VAL A 113 9.78 -1.89 11.25
C VAL A 113 10.97 -1.40 12.10
N PRO A 114 10.76 -0.41 12.98
CA PRO A 114 11.81 0.02 13.91
C PRO A 114 12.36 -1.15 14.74
N THR A 115 13.67 -1.25 14.84
CA THR A 115 14.33 -2.33 15.58
C THR A 115 15.38 -1.78 16.55
N ASN A 116 15.76 -2.59 17.55
CA ASN A 116 16.71 -2.21 18.58
C ASN A 116 16.34 -0.89 19.26
N VAL A 117 15.03 -0.66 19.42
CA VAL A 117 14.51 0.55 20.07
C VAL A 117 14.85 0.51 21.54
N ALA A 118 15.59 1.48 22.01
CA ALA A 118 16.01 1.57 23.40
C ALA A 118 16.05 3.03 23.87
N ILE A 119 15.57 3.26 25.06
CA ILE A 119 15.77 4.51 25.77
C ILE A 119 17.11 4.43 26.53
N LYS A 120 17.86 5.53 26.58
CA LYS A 120 19.10 5.54 27.36
C LYS A 120 18.76 5.18 28.80
N ALA A 121 19.44 4.18 29.33
CA ALA A 121 19.25 3.72 30.70
C ALA A 121 19.80 4.78 31.68
N GLU A 122 18.93 5.61 32.22
CA GLU A 122 19.20 6.48 33.36
C GLU A 122 18.51 5.86 34.58
N SER A 123 19.16 5.98 35.73
CA SER A 123 18.58 5.46 36.99
C SER A 123 17.25 6.17 37.35
N ARG A 124 17.11 7.42 36.95
CA ARG A 124 15.88 8.22 37.11
C ARG A 124 15.83 9.33 36.06
N TYR A 125 14.72 9.52 35.47
CA TYR A 125 14.41 10.69 34.65
C TYR A 125 13.66 11.74 35.47
N LYS A 126 13.91 13.02 35.22
CA LYS A 126 13.17 14.12 35.84
C LYS A 126 12.12 14.66 34.86
N ALA A 127 10.96 15.01 35.39
CA ALA A 127 9.95 15.75 34.63
C ALA A 127 10.55 17.02 34.00
N GLY A 128 10.14 17.31 32.78
CA GLY A 128 10.61 18.45 32.00
C GLY A 128 11.98 18.27 31.33
N LEU A 129 12.72 17.18 31.60
CA LEU A 129 13.94 16.85 30.87
C LEU A 129 13.63 16.01 29.64
N ASN A 130 14.52 16.09 28.65
CA ASN A 130 14.40 15.30 27.46
C ASN A 130 14.94 13.87 27.67
N ALA A 131 14.16 12.90 27.21
CA ALA A 131 14.59 11.53 27.02
C ALA A 131 14.90 11.29 25.55
N VAL A 132 15.92 10.45 25.30
CA VAL A 132 16.38 10.12 23.95
C VAL A 132 16.19 8.63 23.73
N VAL A 133 15.49 8.29 22.65
CA VAL A 133 15.35 6.91 22.16
C VAL A 133 16.28 6.72 20.97
N THR A 134 17.01 5.63 21.00
CA THR A 134 17.88 5.19 19.90
C THR A 134 17.36 3.90 19.30
N GLY A 135 17.66 3.63 18.04
CA GLY A 135 17.24 2.44 17.33
C GLY A 135 17.59 2.52 15.86
N LYS A 136 17.08 1.57 15.10
CA LYS A 136 17.11 1.59 13.64
C LYS A 136 15.74 1.93 13.11
N ASP A 137 15.70 2.61 11.96
CA ASP A 137 14.47 2.95 11.23
C ASP A 137 13.44 3.71 12.08
N LEU A 138 13.92 4.57 13.00
CA LEU A 138 13.07 5.39 13.87
C LEU A 138 12.31 6.49 13.11
N ASP A 139 12.69 6.78 11.88
CA ASP A 139 11.94 7.62 10.93
C ASP A 139 10.54 7.07 10.61
N LEU A 140 10.30 5.80 10.87
CA LEU A 140 9.03 5.13 10.66
C LEU A 140 8.09 5.17 11.88
N VAL A 141 8.53 5.73 13.00
CA VAL A 141 7.69 5.87 14.19
C VAL A 141 6.60 6.92 13.94
N THR A 142 5.35 6.54 14.11
CA THR A 142 4.18 7.40 13.91
C THR A 142 3.55 7.90 15.20
N GLY A 143 3.99 7.40 16.35
CA GLY A 143 3.50 7.80 17.67
C GLY A 143 4.43 7.33 18.78
N ALA A 144 4.37 8.03 19.89
CA ALA A 144 5.04 7.63 21.12
C ALA A 144 4.10 7.84 22.32
N SER A 145 4.21 6.99 23.32
CA SER A 145 3.44 7.16 24.56
C SER A 145 4.25 6.77 25.79
N LEU A 146 3.90 7.35 26.95
CA LEU A 146 4.42 6.97 28.25
C LEU A 146 3.26 6.61 29.17
N ALA A 147 3.26 5.38 29.67
CA ALA A 147 2.15 4.85 30.49
C ALA A 147 0.77 5.09 29.85
N GLY A 148 0.65 4.97 28.53
CA GLY A 148 -0.58 5.18 27.77
C GLY A 148 -0.92 6.65 27.46
N THR A 149 -0.12 7.60 27.91
CA THR A 149 -0.29 9.02 27.55
C THR A 149 0.57 9.35 26.34
N ALA A 150 -0.06 9.89 25.28
CA ALA A 150 0.65 10.31 24.08
C ALA A 150 1.72 11.36 24.38
N LEU A 151 2.86 11.23 23.70
CA LEU A 151 4.00 12.14 23.81
C LEU A 151 4.23 12.88 22.50
N GLU A 152 4.50 14.17 22.60
CA GLU A 152 5.09 14.92 21.51
C GLU A 152 6.58 14.57 21.41
N TYR A 153 7.05 14.22 20.22
CA TYR A 153 8.45 13.87 19.99
C TYR A 153 9.02 14.57 18.75
N ALA A 154 10.32 14.74 18.75
CA ALA A 154 11.08 15.18 17.58
C ALA A 154 11.99 14.07 17.09
N PHE A 155 12.08 13.89 15.77
CA PHE A 155 13.02 12.98 15.12
C PHE A 155 14.14 13.80 14.48
N ALA A 156 15.37 13.55 14.89
CA ALA A 156 16.57 14.12 14.31
C ALA A 156 17.76 13.20 14.53
N ASP A 157 18.71 13.18 13.59
CA ASP A 157 19.95 12.37 13.68
C ASP A 157 19.71 10.89 14.02
N ASN A 158 18.65 10.31 13.45
CA ASN A 158 18.20 8.95 13.69
C ASN A 158 17.91 8.65 15.19
N LYS A 159 17.39 9.64 15.91
CA LYS A 159 16.98 9.55 17.31
C LYS A 159 15.60 10.19 17.47
N LEU A 160 14.82 9.65 18.39
CA LEU A 160 13.62 10.30 18.87
C LEU A 160 13.92 10.98 20.20
N THR A 161 13.48 12.21 20.35
CA THR A 161 13.60 12.99 21.57
C THR A 161 12.25 13.50 22.00
N PHE A 162 11.88 13.28 23.24
CA PHE A 162 10.64 13.80 23.83
C PHE A 162 10.88 14.37 25.21
N ALA A 163 10.07 15.35 25.59
CA ALA A 163 10.08 15.90 26.96
C ALA A 163 9.25 15.00 27.88
N ILE A 164 9.80 14.68 29.03
CA ILE A 164 9.07 13.91 30.05
C ILE A 164 8.02 14.82 30.66
N PRO A 165 6.70 14.46 30.58
CA PRO A 165 5.63 15.30 31.15
C PRO A 165 5.80 15.54 32.64
N ALA A 166 5.38 16.72 33.12
CA ALA A 166 5.44 17.06 34.54
C ALA A 166 4.62 16.12 35.43
N ALA A 167 3.53 15.56 34.90
CA ALA A 167 2.68 14.61 35.57
C ALA A 167 3.00 13.14 35.25
N ALA A 168 4.21 12.87 34.66
CA ALA A 168 4.60 11.51 34.32
C ALA A 168 4.73 10.65 35.58
N VAL A 169 4.21 9.44 35.48
CA VAL A 169 4.40 8.37 36.47
C VAL A 169 5.34 7.31 35.87
N ASP A 170 5.89 6.46 36.73
CA ASP A 170 6.71 5.35 36.24
C ASP A 170 5.91 4.50 35.26
N GLY A 171 6.52 4.16 34.12
CA GLY A 171 5.86 3.42 33.07
C GLY A 171 6.78 3.05 31.91
N THR A 172 6.22 2.27 31.01
CA THR A 172 6.92 1.88 29.78
C THR A 172 6.67 2.93 28.68
N VAL A 173 7.72 3.26 27.93
CA VAL A 173 7.60 4.01 26.70
C VAL A 173 7.24 3.03 25.56
N ALA A 174 6.19 3.32 24.86
CA ALA A 174 5.69 2.55 23.73
C ALA A 174 5.55 3.43 22.50
#